data_4632553573cc5708da23e6465f739a67
#
_entry.id   4632553573cc5708da23e6465f739a67
#
_cell.length_a   1.000
_cell.length_b   1.000
_cell.length_c   1.000
_cell.angle_alpha   90.00
_cell.angle_beta   90.00
_cell.angle_gamma   90.00
#
_symmetry.space_group_name_H-M   'P 1'
#
loop_
_entity.id
_entity.type
_entity.pdbx_description
1 polymer ?
#
loop_
_entity_poly.entity_id
_entity_poly.type
_entity_poly.pdbx_seq_one_letter_code
_entity_poly.pdbx_strand_id
1 'polypeptide(L)'
;MNRPYAKLTITKKGERAARSGHPWVYGEEVTHVEGTYQTGDIVDVYSDKDRYLGTGFANDISKIRVRIVSRNANDRFDEAFWQRRVKYALDYRKTVMGDKDFACCRLIFGDADDMPGLTVDRYNDVLVAQTLCYGMDQVKPVIFKALVDELAAMGVTIRGIYERNDVKVRKLDGMEEYKGWYEANFLPQPGSVLTTIDENGILYDVDVENGQKTGFFLDQKYNRLAVAKIAVGKHVLDCFTHTGAFALNAAKGGAASVTAVDISQEAVDMTNENIRRNGLEAIVTAKQANVFDLLTDLAEHKCHDYDFIILDPPAFTKSGHTVRNAMRGYKEINLKAMKLLPRGGYLATCSCSHFMRDDLFRQMLHDAAKDAGVRLRQIEGRQQSPDHPILWNVPETNYLKFYLFQVV
;
A
#
# COMPACT_ATOMS: atom_id res chain seq x y z
N MET A 1 -22.46 17.83 27.76
CA MET A 1 -21.15 18.40 28.13
C MET A 1 -20.84 19.50 27.12
N ASN A 2 -20.43 20.67 27.60
CA ASN A 2 -20.01 21.74 26.70
C ASN A 2 -18.58 21.40 26.23
N ARG A 3 -18.41 20.95 25.00
CA ARG A 3 -17.10 20.62 24.40
C ARG A 3 -16.49 21.90 23.82
N PRO A 4 -15.15 22.05 23.83
CA PRO A 4 -14.50 23.30 23.40
C PRO A 4 -14.39 23.46 21.88
N TYR A 5 -14.90 22.49 21.10
CA TYR A 5 -14.72 22.43 19.66
C TYR A 5 -15.91 23.03 18.88
N ALA A 6 -15.64 23.62 17.74
CA ALA A 6 -16.70 24.02 16.82
C ALA A 6 -17.54 22.80 16.41
N LYS A 7 -18.85 23.01 16.25
CA LYS A 7 -19.81 21.96 15.95
C LYS A 7 -20.25 22.06 14.49
N LEU A 8 -20.08 20.99 13.74
CA LEU A 8 -20.53 20.86 12.36
C LEU A 8 -21.71 19.89 12.30
N THR A 9 -22.86 20.39 11.86
CA THR A 9 -24.05 19.56 11.63
C THR A 9 -24.06 19.06 10.20
N ILE A 10 -24.37 17.76 10.00
CA ILE A 10 -24.32 17.13 8.70
C ILE A 10 -25.67 16.56 8.25
N THR A 11 -25.79 16.37 6.94
CA THR A 11 -26.97 15.78 6.28
C THR A 11 -27.24 14.34 6.77
N LYS A 12 -28.46 13.85 6.54
CA LYS A 12 -28.84 12.44 6.81
C LYS A 12 -27.98 11.44 6.01
N LYS A 13 -27.47 11.82 4.84
CA LYS A 13 -26.56 10.99 4.05
C LYS A 13 -25.22 10.84 4.78
N GLY A 14 -24.62 11.97 5.20
CA GLY A 14 -23.39 11.98 5.98
C GLY A 14 -23.54 11.27 7.34
N GLU A 15 -24.68 11.48 8.05
CA GLU A 15 -24.97 10.75 9.29
C GLU A 15 -24.95 9.24 9.08
N ARG A 16 -25.57 8.73 8.02
CA ARG A 16 -25.55 7.27 7.72
C ARG A 16 -24.14 6.76 7.50
N ALA A 17 -23.32 7.47 6.73
CA ALA A 17 -21.92 7.12 6.49
C ALA A 17 -21.11 7.14 7.80
N ALA A 18 -21.20 8.22 8.58
CA ALA A 18 -20.52 8.35 9.87
C ALA A 18 -20.94 7.25 10.87
N ARG A 19 -22.22 6.92 10.94
CA ARG A 19 -22.76 5.87 11.82
C ARG A 19 -22.37 4.46 11.37
N SER A 20 -22.15 4.23 10.08
CA SER A 20 -21.59 2.96 9.59
C SER A 20 -20.09 2.86 9.84
N GLY A 21 -19.46 3.90 10.41
CA GLY A 21 -18.06 3.94 10.78
C GLY A 21 -17.13 4.58 9.72
N HIS A 22 -17.68 5.13 8.61
CA HIS A 22 -16.86 5.81 7.62
C HIS A 22 -16.30 7.12 8.21
N PRO A 23 -14.98 7.41 8.12
CA PRO A 23 -14.38 8.55 8.83
C PRO A 23 -14.50 9.88 8.09
N TRP A 24 -14.95 9.91 6.83
CA TRP A 24 -14.95 11.11 6.00
C TRP A 24 -16.32 11.78 5.98
N VAL A 25 -16.33 13.09 6.22
CA VAL A 25 -17.47 13.99 6.01
C VAL A 25 -17.10 14.91 4.85
N TYR A 26 -17.89 14.90 3.80
CA TYR A 26 -17.66 15.76 2.63
C TYR A 26 -18.22 17.17 2.84
N GLY A 27 -17.63 18.17 2.17
CA GLY A 27 -18.05 19.57 2.31
C GLY A 27 -19.52 19.79 1.98
N GLU A 28 -20.06 19.11 0.98
CA GLU A 28 -21.48 19.15 0.60
C GLU A 28 -22.43 18.54 1.64
N GLU A 29 -21.90 17.79 2.59
CA GLU A 29 -22.71 17.17 3.65
C GLU A 29 -22.84 18.05 4.88
N VAL A 30 -22.03 19.12 5.03
CA VAL A 30 -22.13 20.07 6.14
C VAL A 30 -23.25 21.05 5.88
N THR A 31 -24.22 21.11 6.80
CA THR A 31 -25.42 21.97 6.69
C THR A 31 -25.38 23.19 7.60
N HIS A 32 -24.67 23.11 8.71
CA HIS A 32 -24.57 24.20 9.68
C HIS A 32 -23.24 24.12 10.46
N VAL A 33 -22.70 25.28 10.81
CA VAL A 33 -21.49 25.42 11.64
C VAL A 33 -21.82 26.32 12.82
N GLU A 34 -21.56 25.84 14.02
CA GLU A 34 -21.68 26.58 15.28
C GLU A 34 -20.27 26.74 15.88
N GLY A 35 -19.88 27.98 16.18
CA GLY A 35 -18.52 28.33 16.59
C GLY A 35 -17.60 28.67 15.42
N THR A 36 -16.30 28.75 15.67
CA THR A 36 -15.26 29.10 14.67
C THR A 36 -14.15 28.06 14.70
N TYR A 37 -13.57 27.76 13.56
CA TYR A 37 -12.41 26.90 13.41
C TYR A 37 -11.55 27.37 12.23
N GLN A 38 -10.33 26.90 12.17
CA GLN A 38 -9.44 27.03 11.03
C GLN A 38 -9.10 25.64 10.44
N THR A 39 -8.62 25.60 9.20
CA THR A 39 -8.13 24.36 8.59
C THR A 39 -7.06 23.73 9.49
N GLY A 40 -7.24 22.46 9.83
CA GLY A 40 -6.39 21.70 10.73
C GLY A 40 -6.92 21.59 12.16
N ASP A 41 -7.87 22.44 12.55
CA ASP A 41 -8.46 22.37 13.88
C ASP A 41 -9.30 21.12 14.10
N ILE A 42 -9.42 20.73 15.36
CA ILE A 42 -10.34 19.69 15.81
C ILE A 42 -11.77 20.27 15.89
N VAL A 43 -12.72 19.56 15.29
CA VAL A 43 -14.15 19.90 15.30
C VAL A 43 -14.99 18.70 15.67
N ASP A 44 -16.17 18.97 16.22
CA ASP A 44 -17.18 17.95 16.52
C ASP A 44 -18.21 17.84 15.36
N VAL A 45 -18.59 16.62 15.04
CA VAL A 45 -19.59 16.32 14.01
C VAL A 45 -20.87 15.83 14.65
N TYR A 46 -22.00 16.44 14.27
CA TYR A 46 -23.33 16.14 14.78
C TYR A 46 -24.34 15.87 13.65
N SER A 47 -25.36 15.08 13.95
CA SER A 47 -26.54 14.95 13.08
C SER A 47 -27.50 16.15 13.20
N ASP A 48 -28.45 16.23 12.29
CA ASP A 48 -29.56 17.22 12.33
C ASP A 48 -30.44 17.11 13.60
N LYS A 49 -30.37 16.00 14.33
CA LYS A 49 -31.04 15.73 15.60
C LYS A 49 -30.14 15.89 16.81
N ASP A 50 -29.08 16.66 16.68
CA ASP A 50 -28.11 16.93 17.75
C ASP A 50 -27.44 15.67 18.36
N ARG A 51 -27.30 14.61 17.57
CA ARG A 51 -26.57 13.42 17.99
C ARG A 51 -25.10 13.58 17.63
N TYR A 52 -24.21 13.42 18.59
CA TYR A 52 -22.76 13.36 18.38
C TYR A 52 -22.39 12.14 17.50
N LEU A 53 -21.56 12.36 16.48
CA LEU A 53 -21.13 11.36 15.51
C LEU A 53 -19.64 11.09 15.54
N GLY A 54 -18.86 12.04 16.04
CA GLY A 54 -17.41 11.93 16.15
C GLY A 54 -16.72 13.28 16.19
N THR A 55 -15.41 13.25 16.39
CA THR A 55 -14.53 14.42 16.41
C THR A 55 -13.37 14.17 15.47
N GLY A 56 -12.92 15.17 14.73
CA GLY A 56 -11.86 15.02 13.75
C GLY A 56 -11.28 16.33 13.25
N PHE A 57 -10.34 16.24 12.34
CA PHE A 57 -9.67 17.39 11.74
C PHE A 57 -10.55 18.02 10.64
N ALA A 58 -10.77 19.33 10.73
CA ALA A 58 -11.44 20.09 9.70
C ALA A 58 -10.48 20.59 8.62
N ASN A 59 -10.97 20.68 7.37
CA ASN A 59 -10.23 21.28 6.26
C ASN A 59 -11.21 21.96 5.29
N ASP A 60 -11.06 23.29 5.12
CA ASP A 60 -11.93 24.08 4.23
C ASP A 60 -11.52 24.02 2.75
N ILE A 61 -10.29 23.58 2.47
CA ILE A 61 -9.74 23.46 1.11
C ILE A 61 -10.13 22.11 0.49
N SER A 62 -10.08 21.05 1.30
CA SER A 62 -10.34 19.68 0.88
C SER A 62 -11.82 19.43 0.61
N LYS A 63 -12.13 18.54 -0.36
CA LYS A 63 -13.48 17.98 -0.51
C LYS A 63 -13.94 17.21 0.73
N ILE A 64 -13.00 16.58 1.44
CA ILE A 64 -13.24 15.92 2.72
C ILE A 64 -13.13 16.99 3.80
N ARG A 65 -14.30 17.52 4.21
CA ARG A 65 -14.43 18.61 5.17
C ARG A 65 -13.96 18.22 6.57
N VAL A 66 -14.28 17.01 7.02
CA VAL A 66 -13.81 16.48 8.30
C VAL A 66 -13.32 15.06 8.14
N ARG A 67 -12.16 14.78 8.72
CA ARG A 67 -11.64 13.42 8.90
C ARG A 67 -11.79 13.04 10.36
N ILE A 68 -12.77 12.20 10.68
CA ILE A 68 -13.07 11.77 12.04
C ILE A 68 -11.93 10.89 12.57
N VAL A 69 -11.37 11.24 13.71
CA VAL A 69 -10.28 10.52 14.40
C VAL A 69 -10.76 9.81 15.67
N SER A 70 -11.90 10.21 16.24
CA SER A 70 -12.54 9.52 17.37
C SER A 70 -14.04 9.65 17.36
N ARG A 71 -14.71 8.61 17.86
CA ARG A 71 -16.17 8.59 18.13
C ARG A 71 -16.50 8.57 19.60
N ASN A 72 -15.50 8.68 20.45
CA ASN A 72 -15.67 8.78 21.89
C ASN A 72 -15.69 10.26 22.31
N ALA A 73 -16.84 10.74 22.75
CA ALA A 73 -17.00 12.13 23.17
C ALA A 73 -16.15 12.52 24.40
N ASN A 74 -15.59 11.55 25.11
CA ASN A 74 -14.73 11.79 26.28
C ASN A 74 -13.23 11.92 25.91
N ASP A 75 -12.87 11.62 24.66
CA ASP A 75 -11.48 11.76 24.22
C ASP A 75 -11.04 13.22 24.23
N ARG A 76 -9.83 13.44 24.71
CA ARG A 76 -9.07 14.69 24.62
C ARG A 76 -7.91 14.45 23.69
N PHE A 77 -7.69 15.34 22.73
CA PHE A 77 -6.69 15.17 21.66
C PHE A 77 -5.33 15.74 22.10
N ASP A 78 -4.92 15.37 23.31
CA ASP A 78 -3.63 15.69 23.92
C ASP A 78 -2.54 14.66 23.52
N GLU A 79 -1.35 14.86 24.03
CA GLU A 79 -0.21 13.98 23.78
C GLU A 79 -0.51 12.51 24.16
N ALA A 80 -1.16 12.29 25.31
CA ALA A 80 -1.51 10.94 25.78
C ALA A 80 -2.50 10.22 24.83
N PHE A 81 -3.38 10.96 24.15
CA PHE A 81 -4.26 10.40 23.13
C PHE A 81 -3.46 9.86 21.95
N TRP A 82 -2.51 10.65 21.42
CA TRP A 82 -1.72 10.25 20.26
C TRP A 82 -0.72 9.13 20.61
N GLN A 83 -0.10 9.17 21.78
CA GLN A 83 0.75 8.06 22.27
C GLN A 83 -0.03 6.74 22.31
N ARG A 84 -1.26 6.77 22.84
CA ARG A 84 -2.13 5.58 22.90
C ARG A 84 -2.48 5.07 21.47
N ARG A 85 -2.73 5.97 20.50
CA ARG A 85 -2.98 5.59 19.10
C ARG A 85 -1.77 4.92 18.46
N VAL A 86 -0.60 5.49 18.66
CA VAL A 86 0.67 4.91 18.20
C VAL A 86 0.88 3.52 18.82
N LYS A 87 0.69 3.41 20.13
CA LYS A 87 0.84 2.13 20.81
C LYS A 87 -0.10 1.06 20.23
N TYR A 88 -1.37 1.38 20.00
CA TYR A 88 -2.31 0.43 19.40
C TYR A 88 -1.88 -0.02 17.99
N ALA A 89 -1.39 0.91 17.17
CA ALA A 89 -0.89 0.59 15.84
C ALA A 89 0.33 -0.35 15.90
N LEU A 90 1.27 -0.09 16.79
CA LEU A 90 2.46 -0.94 16.99
C LEU A 90 2.12 -2.31 17.56
N ASP A 91 1.28 -2.38 18.61
CA ASP A 91 0.83 -3.64 19.22
C ASP A 91 0.13 -4.53 18.17
N TYR A 92 -0.69 -3.94 17.31
CA TYR A 92 -1.31 -4.67 16.19
C TYR A 92 -0.26 -5.26 15.25
N ARG A 93 0.72 -4.45 14.77
CA ARG A 93 1.77 -4.94 13.86
C ARG A 93 2.64 -6.00 14.53
N LYS A 94 2.99 -5.82 15.79
CA LYS A 94 3.74 -6.82 16.56
C LYS A 94 3.01 -8.18 16.58
N THR A 95 1.68 -8.14 16.71
CA THR A 95 0.84 -9.34 16.74
C THR A 95 0.74 -10.00 15.37
N VAL A 96 0.45 -9.23 14.31
CA VAL A 96 0.13 -9.81 12.98
C VAL A 96 1.35 -10.11 12.13
N MET A 97 2.49 -9.42 12.36
CA MET A 97 3.73 -9.60 11.61
C MET A 97 4.73 -10.52 12.31
N GLY A 98 4.62 -10.67 13.63
CA GLY A 98 5.64 -11.35 14.42
C GLY A 98 6.97 -10.61 14.47
N ASP A 99 7.92 -11.12 15.25
CA ASP A 99 9.17 -10.40 15.52
C ASP A 99 10.04 -10.16 14.30
N LYS A 100 10.18 -11.15 13.43
CA LYS A 100 11.02 -11.08 12.24
C LYS A 100 10.52 -10.04 11.25
N ASP A 101 9.23 -10.08 10.95
CA ASP A 101 8.63 -9.25 9.91
C ASP A 101 8.34 -7.82 10.40
N PHE A 102 8.31 -7.61 11.73
CA PHE A 102 8.15 -6.29 12.34
C PHE A 102 9.30 -5.32 12.03
N ALA A 103 10.48 -5.83 11.67
CA ALA A 103 11.60 -4.99 11.24
C ALA A 103 11.40 -4.32 9.86
N CYS A 104 10.49 -4.84 9.04
CA CYS A 104 10.20 -4.33 7.71
C CYS A 104 8.69 -4.44 7.44
N CYS A 105 7.93 -3.42 7.87
CA CYS A 105 6.48 -3.39 7.76
C CYS A 105 5.93 -1.95 7.84
N ARG A 106 4.68 -1.78 7.43
CA ARG A 106 3.92 -0.54 7.65
C ARG A 106 3.47 -0.45 9.10
N LEU A 107 3.91 0.57 9.81
CA LEU A 107 3.56 0.79 11.22
C LEU A 107 2.25 1.56 11.39
N ILE A 108 1.95 2.50 10.48
CA ILE A 108 0.70 3.29 10.48
C ILE A 108 0.11 3.30 9.07
N PHE A 109 -1.18 3.02 8.97
CA PHE A 109 -1.92 2.97 7.72
C PHE A 109 -3.18 3.84 7.76
N GLY A 110 -3.01 5.13 7.88
CA GLY A 110 -4.05 6.15 7.70
C GLY A 110 -5.33 5.91 8.50
N ASP A 111 -6.45 5.93 7.80
CA ASP A 111 -7.78 5.73 8.38
C ASP A 111 -7.94 4.37 9.07
N ALA A 112 -7.16 3.36 8.68
CA ALA A 112 -7.21 2.04 9.29
C ALA A 112 -6.63 2.00 10.71
N ASP A 113 -5.86 3.01 11.09
CA ASP A 113 -5.32 3.19 12.43
C ASP A 113 -5.90 4.43 13.14
N ASP A 114 -7.00 4.99 12.62
CA ASP A 114 -7.59 6.25 13.09
C ASP A 114 -6.59 7.43 13.11
N MET A 115 -5.63 7.42 12.20
CA MET A 115 -4.65 8.49 11.95
C MET A 115 -4.72 8.93 10.49
N PRO A 116 -5.79 9.64 10.08
CA PRO A 116 -6.14 9.86 8.69
C PRO A 116 -5.04 10.55 7.90
N GLY A 117 -4.71 9.98 6.74
CA GLY A 117 -3.69 10.51 5.83
C GLY A 117 -2.25 10.35 6.30
N LEU A 118 -1.98 9.73 7.44
CA LEU A 118 -0.62 9.40 7.88
C LEU A 118 -0.27 7.97 7.51
N THR A 119 0.83 7.81 6.80
CA THR A 119 1.47 6.52 6.54
C THR A 119 2.86 6.53 7.13
N VAL A 120 3.24 5.49 7.85
CA VAL A 120 4.62 5.31 8.33
C VAL A 120 5.05 3.88 8.04
N ASP A 121 6.10 3.74 7.25
CA ASP A 121 6.75 2.48 6.93
C ASP A 121 8.07 2.37 7.68
N ARG A 122 8.37 1.18 8.20
CA ARG A 122 9.63 0.87 8.84
C ARG A 122 10.49 0.03 7.92
N TYR A 123 11.68 0.50 7.65
CA TYR A 123 12.74 -0.19 6.94
C TYR A 123 13.94 -0.35 7.88
N ASN A 124 13.92 -1.43 8.67
CA ASN A 124 14.92 -1.72 9.69
C ASN A 124 15.02 -0.61 10.75
N ASP A 125 16.02 0.26 10.66
CA ASP A 125 16.29 1.37 11.58
C ASP A 125 15.83 2.75 11.07
N VAL A 126 15.18 2.79 9.91
CA VAL A 126 14.62 4.02 9.30
C VAL A 126 13.10 3.94 9.26
N LEU A 127 12.46 5.03 9.65
CA LEU A 127 11.04 5.25 9.37
C LEU A 127 10.88 6.14 8.16
N VAL A 128 9.92 5.82 7.29
CA VAL A 128 9.55 6.68 6.17
C VAL A 128 8.10 7.07 6.32
N ALA A 129 7.85 8.37 6.45
CA ALA A 129 6.54 8.92 6.71
C ALA A 129 5.98 9.69 5.50
N GLN A 130 4.67 9.60 5.30
CA GLN A 130 3.93 10.41 4.36
C GLN A 130 2.68 10.96 5.05
N THR A 131 2.49 12.29 5.02
CA THR A 131 1.37 12.95 5.66
C THR A 131 0.50 13.66 4.62
N LEU A 132 -0.77 13.24 4.48
CA LEU A 132 -1.70 13.71 3.46
C LEU A 132 -2.94 14.42 4.04
N CYS A 133 -2.94 14.71 5.35
CA CYS A 133 -4.02 15.40 6.05
C CYS A 133 -3.42 16.59 6.82
N TYR A 134 -3.95 17.79 6.59
CA TYR A 134 -3.41 19.03 7.17
C TYR A 134 -3.37 18.98 8.71
N GLY A 135 -4.46 18.56 9.37
CA GLY A 135 -4.48 18.46 10.83
C GLY A 135 -3.51 17.39 11.37
N MET A 136 -3.31 16.30 10.62
CA MET A 136 -2.32 15.28 10.98
C MET A 136 -0.88 15.82 10.85
N ASP A 137 -0.63 16.67 9.86
CA ASP A 137 0.69 17.34 9.68
C ASP A 137 1.04 18.24 10.88
N GLN A 138 0.04 18.85 11.53
CA GLN A 138 0.24 19.66 12.73
C GLN A 138 0.58 18.82 13.96
N VAL A 139 0.01 17.62 14.11
CA VAL A 139 0.24 16.74 15.27
C VAL A 139 1.35 15.71 15.05
N LYS A 140 1.91 15.60 13.85
CA LYS A 140 2.97 14.64 13.54
C LYS A 140 4.19 14.72 14.48
N PRO A 141 4.63 15.88 15.01
CA PRO A 141 5.76 15.90 15.95
C PRO A 141 5.53 15.04 17.19
N VAL A 142 4.31 15.07 17.74
CA VAL A 142 3.92 14.25 18.88
C VAL A 142 3.89 12.77 18.51
N ILE A 143 3.33 12.45 17.32
CA ILE A 143 3.24 11.08 16.81
C ILE A 143 4.62 10.50 16.52
N PHE A 144 5.51 11.27 15.90
CA PHE A 144 6.86 10.81 15.57
C PHE A 144 7.68 10.55 16.83
N LYS A 145 7.56 11.44 17.84
CA LYS A 145 8.19 11.21 19.14
C LYS A 145 7.64 9.94 19.78
N ALA A 146 6.33 9.76 19.83
CA ALA A 146 5.69 8.58 20.40
C ALA A 146 6.14 7.28 19.67
N LEU A 147 6.28 7.30 18.34
CA LEU A 147 6.80 6.17 17.56
C LEU A 147 8.22 5.79 17.99
N VAL A 148 9.10 6.78 18.11
CA VAL A 148 10.49 6.54 18.51
C VAL A 148 10.57 6.02 19.95
N ASP A 149 9.81 6.62 20.87
CA ASP A 149 9.79 6.21 22.27
C ASP A 149 9.24 4.77 22.45
N GLU A 150 8.12 4.44 21.81
CA GLU A 150 7.52 3.09 21.87
C GLU A 150 8.42 2.03 21.23
N LEU A 151 9.04 2.34 20.07
CA LEU A 151 10.00 1.44 19.43
C LEU A 151 11.25 1.25 20.30
N ALA A 152 11.76 2.31 20.93
CA ALA A 152 12.88 2.21 21.89
C ALA A 152 12.53 1.33 23.08
N ALA A 153 11.30 1.44 23.63
CA ALA A 153 10.82 0.57 24.69
C ALA A 153 10.74 -0.91 24.26
N MET A 154 10.60 -1.18 22.97
CA MET A 154 10.66 -2.52 22.37
C MET A 154 12.09 -2.97 22.02
N GLY A 155 13.13 -2.18 22.36
CA GLY A 155 14.53 -2.46 22.05
C GLY A 155 14.95 -2.12 20.62
N VAL A 156 14.17 -1.30 19.92
CA VAL A 156 14.44 -0.88 18.54
C VAL A 156 14.97 0.55 18.53
N THR A 157 16.16 0.74 17.96
CA THR A 157 16.74 2.08 17.76
C THR A 157 16.44 2.57 16.37
N ILE A 158 15.85 3.76 16.25
CA ILE A 158 15.57 4.44 14.98
C ILE A 158 16.62 5.51 14.75
N ARG A 159 17.32 5.44 13.62
CA ARG A 159 18.35 6.43 13.23
C ARG A 159 17.79 7.67 12.54
N GLY A 160 16.54 7.62 12.04
CA GLY A 160 15.93 8.78 11.40
C GLY A 160 14.53 8.50 10.88
N ILE A 161 13.79 9.58 10.67
CA ILE A 161 12.50 9.59 9.99
C ILE A 161 12.66 10.39 8.69
N TYR A 162 12.42 9.76 7.54
CA TYR A 162 12.43 10.43 6.25
C TYR A 162 11.00 10.75 5.81
N GLU A 163 10.72 12.00 5.46
CA GLU A 163 9.39 12.40 4.99
C GLU A 163 9.31 12.35 3.46
N ARG A 164 8.37 11.57 2.94
CA ARG A 164 8.06 11.44 1.50
C ARG A 164 6.76 12.16 1.18
N ASN A 165 6.77 13.45 1.42
CA ASN A 165 5.66 14.36 1.18
C ASN A 165 5.70 14.98 -0.24
N ASP A 166 6.49 14.42 -1.15
CA ASP A 166 6.67 14.78 -2.57
C ASP A 166 5.54 14.25 -3.47
N VAL A 167 4.30 14.31 -3.00
CA VAL A 167 3.12 13.76 -3.70
C VAL A 167 2.04 14.84 -3.95
N LYS A 168 1.59 14.93 -5.19
CA LYS A 168 0.62 15.94 -5.66
C LYS A 168 -0.70 15.97 -4.90
N VAL A 169 -1.09 14.84 -4.28
CA VAL A 169 -2.35 14.75 -3.53
C VAL A 169 -2.37 15.67 -2.30
N ARG A 170 -1.21 16.06 -1.76
CA ARG A 170 -1.09 17.04 -0.67
C ARG A 170 -1.73 18.39 -1.00
N LYS A 171 -1.66 18.82 -2.26
CA LYS A 171 -2.28 20.08 -2.73
C LYS A 171 -3.81 20.07 -2.60
N LEU A 172 -4.44 18.91 -2.60
CA LEU A 172 -5.88 18.78 -2.38
C LEU A 172 -6.31 19.14 -0.95
N ASP A 173 -5.38 19.04 -0.01
CA ASP A 173 -5.57 19.41 1.40
C ASP A 173 -4.90 20.77 1.74
N GLY A 174 -4.38 21.51 0.72
CA GLY A 174 -3.74 22.82 0.89
C GLY A 174 -2.32 22.77 1.42
N MET A 175 -1.59 21.67 1.20
CA MET A 175 -0.25 21.46 1.71
C MET A 175 0.77 21.44 0.57
N GLU A 176 1.99 21.96 0.84
CA GLU A 176 3.11 21.93 -0.09
C GLU A 176 3.76 20.54 -0.21
N GLU A 177 4.36 20.27 -1.37
CA GLU A 177 5.15 19.06 -1.62
C GLU A 177 6.58 19.29 -1.12
N TYR A 178 7.14 18.29 -0.40
CA TYR A 178 8.54 18.27 0.03
C TYR A 178 8.98 16.84 0.36
N LYS A 179 10.30 16.61 0.42
CA LYS A 179 10.90 15.39 0.98
C LYS A 179 12.19 15.74 1.72
N GLY A 180 12.56 14.93 2.68
CA GLY A 180 13.79 15.11 3.45
C GLY A 180 13.73 14.44 4.81
N TRP A 181 14.87 14.45 5.51
CA TRP A 181 14.93 13.99 6.89
C TRP A 181 14.15 14.91 7.81
N TYR A 182 13.35 14.31 8.69
CA TYR A 182 12.69 15.04 9.77
C TYR A 182 13.70 15.39 10.85
N GLU A 183 13.85 16.67 11.13
CA GLU A 183 14.80 17.18 12.13
C GLU A 183 14.11 17.31 13.50
N ALA A 184 14.65 16.63 14.51
CA ALA A 184 14.17 16.70 15.88
C ALA A 184 15.28 16.33 16.88
N ASN A 185 15.26 16.97 18.04
CA ASN A 185 16.29 16.75 19.09
C ASN A 185 16.28 15.32 19.68
N PHE A 186 15.21 14.56 19.49
CA PHE A 186 15.10 13.17 19.94
C PHE A 186 15.59 12.15 18.90
N LEU A 187 16.02 12.59 17.74
CA LEU A 187 16.61 11.76 16.69
C LEU A 187 18.11 12.02 16.58
N PRO A 188 18.92 11.00 16.31
CA PRO A 188 20.32 11.20 15.96
C PRO A 188 20.45 11.90 14.59
N GLN A 189 21.68 12.32 14.24
CA GLN A 189 21.95 12.83 12.89
C GLN A 189 21.74 11.68 11.89
N PRO A 190 20.82 11.83 10.91
CA PRO A 190 20.55 10.80 9.94
C PRO A 190 21.76 10.60 9.03
N GLY A 191 22.08 9.35 8.73
CA GLY A 191 23.16 9.01 7.81
C GLY A 191 22.68 8.89 6.36
N SER A 192 23.02 7.78 5.72
CA SER A 192 22.63 7.46 4.34
C SER A 192 21.12 7.36 4.18
N VAL A 193 20.61 7.75 3.02
CA VAL A 193 19.24 7.49 2.56
C VAL A 193 19.01 6.03 2.14
N LEU A 194 20.10 5.24 2.07
CA LEU A 194 20.02 3.81 1.80
C LEU A 194 19.93 3.02 3.09
N THR A 195 19.07 2.03 3.12
CA THR A 195 18.96 1.02 4.17
C THR A 195 18.75 -0.36 3.56
N THR A 196 19.26 -1.40 4.22
CA THR A 196 19.05 -2.78 3.77
C THR A 196 17.97 -3.44 4.61
N ILE A 197 17.05 -4.13 3.95
CA ILE A 197 15.98 -4.91 4.60
C ILE A 197 16.13 -6.39 4.30
N ASP A 198 15.65 -7.25 5.22
CA ASP A 198 15.39 -8.68 4.97
C ASP A 198 13.89 -8.90 4.83
N GLU A 199 13.47 -9.28 3.63
CA GLU A 199 12.10 -9.74 3.41
C GLU A 199 12.12 -11.19 2.91
N ASN A 200 11.49 -12.09 3.66
CA ASN A 200 11.43 -13.53 3.32
C ASN A 200 12.82 -14.21 3.19
N GLY A 201 13.85 -13.68 3.83
CA GLY A 201 15.23 -14.17 3.74
C GLY A 201 15.96 -13.69 2.49
N ILE A 202 15.48 -12.63 1.87
CA ILE A 202 16.07 -11.93 0.71
C ILE A 202 16.44 -10.52 1.15
N LEU A 203 17.67 -10.12 0.85
CA LEU A 203 18.17 -8.79 1.17
C LEU A 203 17.89 -7.82 0.01
N TYR A 204 17.29 -6.66 0.33
CA TYR A 204 17.07 -5.58 -0.62
C TYR A 204 17.65 -4.28 -0.08
N ASP A 205 18.24 -3.47 -0.95
CA ASP A 205 18.51 -2.08 -0.63
C ASP A 205 17.27 -1.24 -0.93
N VAL A 206 16.91 -0.41 0.04
CA VAL A 206 15.81 0.54 -0.07
C VAL A 206 16.39 1.95 -0.05
N ASP A 207 16.17 2.68 -1.13
CA ASP A 207 16.43 4.12 -1.21
C ASP A 207 15.18 4.86 -0.74
N VAL A 208 15.22 5.41 0.47
CA VAL A 208 14.08 6.12 1.05
C VAL A 208 13.85 7.49 0.40
N GLU A 209 14.83 8.02 -0.33
CA GLU A 209 14.74 9.29 -1.03
C GLU A 209 14.16 9.16 -2.44
N ASN A 210 14.62 8.18 -3.22
CA ASN A 210 14.30 8.07 -4.65
C ASN A 210 13.46 6.83 -4.98
N GLY A 211 13.36 5.86 -4.05
CA GLY A 211 12.52 4.67 -4.23
C GLY A 211 11.04 5.02 -4.44
N GLN A 212 10.32 4.15 -5.13
CA GLN A 212 8.89 4.35 -5.38
C GLN A 212 8.08 4.33 -4.07
N LYS A 213 7.02 5.13 -4.00
CA LYS A 213 6.20 5.36 -2.78
C LYS A 213 7.10 5.81 -1.61
N THR A 214 7.20 4.99 -0.58
CA THR A 214 8.05 5.19 0.59
C THR A 214 9.42 4.53 0.46
N GLY A 215 9.68 3.76 -0.62
CA GLY A 215 10.94 3.07 -0.89
C GLY A 215 10.77 1.64 -1.37
N PHE A 216 9.80 0.87 -0.84
CA PHE A 216 9.56 -0.52 -1.19
C PHE A 216 8.07 -0.88 -1.06
N PHE A 217 7.62 -1.91 -1.79
CA PHE A 217 6.22 -2.37 -1.76
C PHE A 217 6.01 -3.44 -0.69
N LEU A 218 5.77 -3.03 0.55
CA LEU A 218 5.58 -3.92 1.71
C LEU A 218 4.30 -4.74 1.64
N ASP A 219 3.29 -4.22 0.96
CA ASP A 219 1.95 -4.80 0.85
C ASP A 219 1.89 -6.17 0.15
N GLN A 220 2.88 -6.48 -0.69
CA GLN A 220 2.98 -7.73 -1.44
C GLN A 220 3.80 -8.84 -0.75
N LYS A 221 4.34 -8.60 0.43
CA LYS A 221 5.28 -9.52 1.12
C LYS A 221 4.82 -10.97 1.13
N TYR A 222 3.62 -11.25 1.59
CA TYR A 222 3.10 -12.62 1.70
C TYR A 222 2.57 -13.16 0.36
N ASN A 223 2.28 -12.30 -0.60
CA ASN A 223 1.95 -12.71 -1.97
C ASN A 223 3.23 -13.22 -2.69
N ARG A 224 4.38 -12.57 -2.47
CA ARG A 224 5.69 -13.06 -2.92
C ARG A 224 6.03 -14.42 -2.33
N LEU A 225 5.74 -14.60 -1.03
CA LEU A 225 5.94 -15.89 -0.36
C LEU A 225 5.01 -17.00 -0.90
N ALA A 226 3.77 -16.66 -1.29
CA ALA A 226 2.86 -17.59 -1.93
C ALA A 226 3.39 -18.04 -3.31
N VAL A 227 3.97 -17.12 -4.09
CA VAL A 227 4.66 -17.44 -5.36
C VAL A 227 5.84 -18.35 -5.11
N ALA A 228 6.70 -18.05 -4.13
CA ALA A 228 7.86 -18.87 -3.79
C ALA A 228 7.51 -20.35 -3.53
N LYS A 229 6.38 -20.62 -2.85
CA LYS A 229 5.93 -21.99 -2.56
C LYS A 229 5.60 -22.82 -3.79
N ILE A 230 5.20 -22.19 -4.90
CA ILE A 230 4.82 -22.85 -6.15
C ILE A 230 5.96 -22.91 -7.15
N ALA A 231 7.00 -22.11 -6.95
CA ALA A 231 8.08 -21.90 -7.93
C ALA A 231 9.06 -23.08 -8.08
N VAL A 232 9.04 -24.08 -7.20
CA VAL A 232 10.00 -25.20 -7.21
C VAL A 232 10.07 -25.87 -8.59
N GLY A 233 11.27 -25.85 -9.20
CA GLY A 233 11.56 -26.46 -10.50
C GLY A 233 10.90 -25.76 -11.70
N LYS A 234 10.33 -24.56 -11.53
CA LYS A 234 9.62 -23.83 -12.57
C LYS A 234 10.51 -22.88 -13.35
N HIS A 235 10.19 -22.70 -14.63
CA HIS A 235 10.70 -21.61 -15.46
C HIS A 235 9.73 -20.42 -15.35
N VAL A 236 10.17 -19.35 -14.68
CA VAL A 236 9.31 -18.25 -14.26
C VAL A 236 9.54 -17.02 -15.13
N LEU A 237 8.46 -16.37 -15.57
CA LEU A 237 8.47 -15.03 -16.16
C LEU A 237 7.81 -14.06 -15.18
N ASP A 238 8.59 -13.13 -14.62
CA ASP A 238 8.12 -12.07 -13.74
C ASP A 238 7.98 -10.76 -14.52
N CYS A 239 6.74 -10.36 -14.77
CA CYS A 239 6.39 -9.18 -15.54
C CYS A 239 6.10 -8.00 -14.62
N PHE A 240 6.65 -6.81 -14.96
CA PHE A 240 6.60 -5.60 -14.14
C PHE A 240 7.37 -5.78 -12.82
N THR A 241 8.56 -6.34 -12.93
CA THR A 241 9.35 -6.86 -11.80
C THR A 241 9.80 -5.79 -10.80
N HIS A 242 9.85 -4.50 -11.22
CA HIS A 242 10.34 -3.37 -10.43
C HIS A 242 11.74 -3.64 -9.87
N THR A 243 11.90 -3.90 -8.58
CA THR A 243 13.18 -4.23 -7.92
C THR A 243 13.50 -5.72 -7.88
N GLY A 244 12.77 -6.54 -8.65
CA GLY A 244 12.95 -7.98 -8.70
C GLY A 244 12.30 -8.76 -7.57
N ALA A 245 11.41 -8.15 -6.80
CA ALA A 245 10.97 -8.74 -5.56
C ALA A 245 10.18 -10.06 -5.72
N PHE A 246 9.31 -10.20 -6.72
CA PHE A 246 8.67 -11.48 -7.05
C PHE A 246 9.66 -12.47 -7.63
N ALA A 247 10.52 -12.02 -8.55
CA ALA A 247 11.55 -12.87 -9.19
C ALA A 247 12.50 -13.52 -8.18
N LEU A 248 13.01 -12.72 -7.22
CA LEU A 248 13.95 -13.22 -6.21
C LEU A 248 13.25 -14.18 -5.23
N ASN A 249 12.00 -13.91 -4.87
CA ASN A 249 11.20 -14.84 -4.06
C ASN A 249 10.94 -16.17 -4.80
N ALA A 250 10.65 -16.13 -6.11
CA ALA A 250 10.52 -17.34 -6.92
C ALA A 250 11.83 -18.13 -6.99
N ALA A 251 12.96 -17.45 -7.22
CA ALA A 251 14.28 -18.07 -7.23
C ALA A 251 14.65 -18.70 -5.88
N LYS A 252 14.43 -17.97 -4.78
CA LYS A 252 14.65 -18.47 -3.41
C LYS A 252 13.73 -19.65 -3.08
N GLY A 253 12.54 -19.69 -3.68
CA GLY A 253 11.59 -20.80 -3.60
C GLY A 253 11.99 -22.03 -4.42
N GLY A 254 13.12 -22.01 -5.14
CA GLY A 254 13.64 -23.15 -5.91
C GLY A 254 13.22 -23.18 -7.37
N ALA A 255 12.91 -22.04 -7.98
CA ALA A 255 12.70 -21.97 -9.43
C ALA A 255 13.94 -22.48 -10.20
N ALA A 256 13.72 -23.15 -11.33
CA ALA A 256 14.79 -23.60 -12.21
C ALA A 256 15.46 -22.43 -12.93
N SER A 257 14.66 -21.46 -13.38
CA SER A 257 15.12 -20.19 -13.93
C SER A 257 14.04 -19.11 -13.75
N VAL A 258 14.45 -17.84 -13.70
CA VAL A 258 13.56 -16.69 -13.63
C VAL A 258 14.00 -15.62 -14.60
N THR A 259 13.08 -15.17 -15.46
CA THR A 259 13.26 -13.97 -16.29
C THR A 259 12.45 -12.83 -15.66
N ALA A 260 13.13 -11.80 -15.15
CA ALA A 260 12.55 -10.62 -14.56
C ALA A 260 12.52 -9.49 -15.59
N VAL A 261 11.35 -8.87 -15.80
CA VAL A 261 11.15 -7.89 -16.87
C VAL A 261 10.53 -6.61 -16.35
N ASP A 262 11.13 -5.47 -16.70
CA ASP A 262 10.56 -4.14 -16.49
C ASP A 262 10.85 -3.25 -17.69
N ILE A 263 10.03 -2.21 -17.87
CA ILE A 263 10.24 -1.20 -18.92
C ILE A 263 11.32 -0.19 -18.53
N SER A 264 11.54 0.03 -17.22
CA SER A 264 12.52 0.95 -16.68
C SER A 264 13.90 0.30 -16.62
N GLN A 265 14.90 0.90 -17.26
CA GLN A 265 16.28 0.46 -17.14
C GLN A 265 16.78 0.57 -15.69
N GLU A 266 16.40 1.64 -14.97
CA GLU A 266 16.74 1.82 -13.57
C GLU A 266 16.20 0.69 -12.68
N ALA A 267 14.95 0.25 -12.92
CA ALA A 267 14.37 -0.91 -12.23
C ALA A 267 15.13 -2.20 -12.52
N VAL A 268 15.56 -2.41 -13.77
CA VAL A 268 16.39 -3.55 -14.19
C VAL A 268 17.75 -3.52 -13.51
N ASP A 269 18.37 -2.34 -13.42
CA ASP A 269 19.67 -2.17 -12.76
C ASP A 269 19.57 -2.48 -11.26
N MET A 270 18.55 -1.98 -10.57
CA MET A 270 18.26 -2.31 -9.17
C MET A 270 17.97 -3.81 -8.99
N THR A 271 17.24 -4.43 -9.92
CA THR A 271 17.00 -5.88 -9.91
C THR A 271 18.31 -6.65 -10.00
N ASN A 272 19.24 -6.26 -10.89
CA ASN A 272 20.55 -6.89 -11.03
C ASN A 272 21.42 -6.74 -9.77
N GLU A 273 21.32 -5.60 -9.08
CA GLU A 273 22.02 -5.41 -7.80
C GLU A 273 21.47 -6.34 -6.72
N ASN A 274 20.14 -6.46 -6.63
CA ASN A 274 19.48 -7.37 -5.70
C ASN A 274 19.78 -8.84 -6.02
N ILE A 275 19.86 -9.23 -7.30
CA ILE A 275 20.29 -10.57 -7.74
C ILE A 275 21.68 -10.87 -7.21
N ARG A 276 22.68 -9.99 -7.44
CA ARG A 276 24.07 -10.16 -6.99
C ARG A 276 24.18 -10.22 -5.47
N ARG A 277 23.47 -9.34 -4.77
CA ARG A 277 23.45 -9.31 -3.30
C ARG A 277 22.99 -10.62 -2.69
N ASN A 278 22.10 -11.35 -3.35
CA ASN A 278 21.53 -12.60 -2.86
C ASN A 278 22.18 -13.85 -3.50
N GLY A 279 23.18 -13.70 -4.36
CA GLY A 279 23.86 -14.82 -5.02
C GLY A 279 22.94 -15.63 -5.94
N LEU A 280 22.04 -14.96 -6.66
CA LEU A 280 21.01 -15.60 -7.51
C LEU A 280 21.29 -15.45 -9.01
N GLU A 281 22.49 -15.05 -9.42
CA GLU A 281 22.90 -14.80 -10.81
C GLU A 281 22.77 -16.04 -11.71
N ALA A 282 22.90 -17.24 -11.13
CA ALA A 282 22.74 -18.48 -11.88
C ALA A 282 21.28 -18.82 -12.22
N ILE A 283 20.32 -18.18 -11.54
CA ILE A 283 18.88 -18.52 -11.62
C ILE A 283 18.09 -17.37 -12.24
N VAL A 284 18.41 -16.11 -11.89
CA VAL A 284 17.61 -14.93 -12.27
C VAL A 284 18.37 -14.11 -13.32
N THR A 285 17.66 -13.78 -14.40
CA THR A 285 18.11 -12.83 -15.42
C THR A 285 17.12 -11.69 -15.52
N ALA A 286 17.59 -10.44 -15.38
CA ALA A 286 16.77 -9.26 -15.57
C ALA A 286 16.99 -8.65 -16.97
N LYS A 287 15.90 -8.18 -17.60
CA LYS A 287 15.97 -7.49 -18.90
C LYS A 287 14.98 -6.35 -19.02
N GLN A 288 15.37 -5.31 -19.72
CA GLN A 288 14.48 -4.23 -20.09
C GLN A 288 13.59 -4.65 -21.27
N ALA A 289 12.28 -4.59 -21.09
CA ALA A 289 11.29 -4.74 -22.17
C ALA A 289 9.92 -4.18 -21.78
N ASN A 290 9.15 -3.76 -22.78
CA ASN A 290 7.73 -3.50 -22.61
C ASN A 290 6.98 -4.84 -22.52
N VAL A 291 6.31 -5.09 -21.40
CA VAL A 291 5.61 -6.36 -21.15
C VAL A 291 4.51 -6.64 -22.18
N PHE A 292 3.78 -5.61 -22.64
CA PHE A 292 2.72 -5.79 -23.67
C PHE A 292 3.30 -6.32 -24.99
N ASP A 293 4.43 -5.75 -25.40
CA ASP A 293 5.12 -6.14 -26.64
C ASP A 293 5.77 -7.51 -26.46
N LEU A 294 6.44 -7.75 -25.32
CA LEU A 294 7.06 -9.03 -25.01
C LEU A 294 6.05 -10.19 -25.02
N LEU A 295 4.90 -10.03 -24.34
CA LEU A 295 3.89 -11.09 -24.30
C LEU A 295 3.26 -11.32 -25.70
N THR A 296 3.21 -10.29 -26.55
CA THR A 296 2.78 -10.42 -27.93
C THR A 296 3.77 -11.24 -28.74
N ASP A 297 5.04 -10.86 -28.71
CA ASP A 297 6.13 -11.52 -29.40
C ASP A 297 6.23 -13.00 -29.01
N LEU A 298 6.22 -13.30 -27.71
CA LEU A 298 6.23 -14.68 -27.20
C LEU A 298 5.03 -15.49 -27.70
N ALA A 299 3.83 -14.88 -27.77
CA ALA A 299 2.62 -15.55 -28.25
C ALA A 299 2.66 -15.81 -29.77
N GLU A 300 3.18 -14.87 -30.58
CA GLU A 300 3.33 -14.99 -32.02
C GLU A 300 4.35 -16.09 -32.39
N HIS A 301 5.45 -16.18 -31.65
CA HIS A 301 6.47 -17.20 -31.82
C HIS A 301 6.14 -18.53 -31.14
N LYS A 302 4.96 -18.66 -30.51
CA LYS A 302 4.54 -19.86 -29.78
C LYS A 302 5.58 -20.34 -28.76
N CYS A 303 6.20 -19.38 -28.05
CA CYS A 303 7.18 -19.70 -27.04
C CYS A 303 6.47 -20.35 -25.83
N HIS A 304 6.94 -21.52 -25.40
CA HIS A 304 6.42 -22.27 -24.27
C HIS A 304 7.52 -22.52 -23.22
N ASP A 305 8.49 -21.61 -23.13
CA ASP A 305 9.64 -21.72 -22.25
C ASP A 305 9.29 -21.47 -20.76
N TYR A 306 8.10 -20.91 -20.51
CA TYR A 306 7.66 -20.58 -19.16
C TYR A 306 6.49 -21.45 -18.74
N ASP A 307 6.56 -21.96 -17.53
CA ASP A 307 5.48 -22.71 -16.90
C ASP A 307 4.90 -22.01 -15.66
N PHE A 308 5.43 -20.83 -15.33
CA PHE A 308 4.87 -19.92 -14.34
C PHE A 308 5.04 -18.45 -14.78
N ILE A 309 3.95 -17.71 -14.89
CA ILE A 309 3.96 -16.28 -15.23
C ILE A 309 3.39 -15.47 -14.06
N ILE A 310 4.08 -14.37 -13.71
CA ILE A 310 3.68 -13.43 -12.67
C ILE A 310 3.37 -12.10 -13.34
N LEU A 311 2.20 -11.52 -13.02
CA LEU A 311 1.73 -10.23 -13.53
C LEU A 311 1.42 -9.31 -12.34
N ASP A 312 2.31 -8.36 -12.02
CA ASP A 312 2.08 -7.31 -11.01
C ASP A 312 2.17 -5.91 -11.64
N PRO A 313 1.24 -5.57 -12.55
CA PRO A 313 1.30 -4.32 -13.29
C PRO A 313 1.02 -3.11 -12.37
N PRO A 314 1.50 -1.91 -12.76
CA PRO A 314 1.11 -0.67 -12.12
C PRO A 314 -0.41 -0.47 -12.23
N ALA A 315 -0.97 0.41 -11.40
CA ALA A 315 -2.39 0.72 -11.44
C ALA A 315 -2.77 1.34 -12.80
N PHE A 316 -3.48 0.59 -13.64
CA PHE A 316 -3.94 1.07 -14.97
C PHE A 316 -5.07 2.09 -14.88
N THR A 317 -5.67 2.29 -13.70
CA THR A 317 -6.67 3.33 -13.47
C THR A 317 -6.47 4.03 -12.14
N LYS A 318 -6.65 5.36 -12.16
CA LYS A 318 -6.64 6.23 -10.97
C LYS A 318 -7.98 6.94 -10.76
N SER A 319 -9.00 6.58 -11.55
CA SER A 319 -10.35 7.17 -11.46
C SER A 319 -11.42 6.21 -11.93
N GLY A 320 -12.67 6.38 -11.46
CA GLY A 320 -13.80 5.59 -11.91
C GLY A 320 -14.10 5.70 -13.41
N HIS A 321 -13.77 6.84 -14.03
CA HIS A 321 -14.01 7.09 -15.46
C HIS A 321 -13.12 6.25 -16.38
N THR A 322 -11.93 5.84 -15.93
CA THR A 322 -10.94 5.10 -16.74
C THR A 322 -10.96 3.59 -16.49
N VAL A 323 -11.85 3.07 -15.66
CA VAL A 323 -11.95 1.64 -15.30
C VAL A 323 -12.12 0.74 -16.52
N ARG A 324 -12.98 1.12 -17.50
CA ARG A 324 -13.19 0.32 -18.72
C ARG A 324 -11.91 0.14 -19.54
N ASN A 325 -11.10 1.18 -19.65
CA ASN A 325 -9.82 1.11 -20.37
C ASN A 325 -8.81 0.26 -19.60
N ALA A 326 -8.76 0.42 -18.25
CA ALA A 326 -7.93 -0.41 -17.40
C ALA A 326 -8.31 -1.90 -17.51
N MET A 327 -9.60 -2.24 -17.55
CA MET A 327 -10.07 -3.61 -17.74
C MET A 327 -9.53 -4.23 -19.04
N ARG A 328 -9.46 -3.44 -20.12
CA ARG A 328 -8.89 -3.91 -21.41
C ARG A 328 -7.41 -4.25 -21.28
N GLY A 329 -6.62 -3.35 -20.65
CA GLY A 329 -5.18 -3.59 -20.41
C GLY A 329 -4.93 -4.81 -19.51
N TYR A 330 -5.66 -4.92 -18.39
CA TYR A 330 -5.57 -6.12 -17.53
C TYR A 330 -5.98 -7.40 -18.29
N LYS A 331 -7.06 -7.35 -19.08
CA LYS A 331 -7.51 -8.49 -19.89
C LYS A 331 -6.46 -8.92 -20.89
N GLU A 332 -5.85 -7.96 -21.58
CA GLU A 332 -4.84 -8.22 -22.61
C GLU A 332 -3.64 -8.99 -22.06
N ILE A 333 -3.01 -8.50 -20.98
CA ILE A 333 -1.84 -9.17 -20.42
C ILE A 333 -2.19 -10.54 -19.83
N ASN A 334 -3.34 -10.66 -19.15
CA ASN A 334 -3.77 -11.94 -18.57
C ASN A 334 -4.13 -12.97 -19.66
N LEU A 335 -4.82 -12.55 -20.72
CA LEU A 335 -5.15 -13.39 -21.88
C LEU A 335 -3.88 -13.95 -22.55
N LYS A 336 -2.89 -13.08 -22.82
CA LYS A 336 -1.62 -13.48 -23.43
C LYS A 336 -0.84 -14.44 -22.53
N ALA A 337 -0.75 -14.13 -21.22
CA ALA A 337 -0.09 -15.03 -20.25
C ALA A 337 -0.77 -16.41 -20.21
N MET A 338 -2.10 -16.46 -20.18
CA MET A 338 -2.85 -17.73 -20.19
C MET A 338 -2.62 -18.54 -21.46
N LYS A 339 -2.45 -17.90 -22.60
CA LYS A 339 -2.14 -18.58 -23.90
C LYS A 339 -0.72 -19.11 -23.98
N LEU A 340 0.22 -18.47 -23.29
CA LEU A 340 1.63 -18.87 -23.24
C LEU A 340 1.86 -20.05 -22.30
N LEU A 341 1.06 -20.13 -21.23
CA LEU A 341 1.21 -21.18 -20.22
C LEU A 341 0.75 -22.54 -20.75
N PRO A 342 1.53 -23.61 -20.54
CA PRO A 342 1.09 -24.96 -20.84
C PRO A 342 -0.04 -25.38 -19.89
N ARG A 343 -0.79 -26.41 -20.25
CA ARG A 343 -1.72 -27.04 -19.31
C ARG A 343 -0.95 -27.57 -18.10
N GLY A 344 -1.39 -27.18 -16.91
CA GLY A 344 -0.68 -27.46 -15.66
C GLY A 344 0.26 -26.33 -15.21
N GLY A 345 0.49 -25.33 -16.06
CA GLY A 345 1.26 -24.13 -15.73
C GLY A 345 0.54 -23.23 -14.74
N TYR A 346 1.22 -22.23 -14.22
CA TYR A 346 0.76 -21.38 -13.13
C TYR A 346 0.71 -19.91 -13.53
N LEU A 347 -0.26 -19.18 -13.00
CA LEU A 347 -0.43 -17.74 -13.19
C LEU A 347 -0.64 -17.07 -11.82
N ALA A 348 0.25 -16.16 -11.46
CA ALA A 348 0.02 -15.18 -10.40
C ALA A 348 -0.35 -13.84 -11.05
N THR A 349 -1.44 -13.21 -10.63
CA THR A 349 -1.88 -11.94 -11.21
C THR A 349 -2.42 -11.01 -10.16
N CYS A 350 -2.05 -9.72 -10.26
CA CYS A 350 -2.34 -8.69 -9.29
C CYS A 350 -3.06 -7.48 -9.90
N SER A 351 -3.74 -6.75 -9.03
CA SER A 351 -4.15 -5.37 -9.28
C SER A 351 -4.11 -4.56 -7.99
N CYS A 352 -3.33 -3.50 -7.96
CA CYS A 352 -3.23 -2.56 -6.85
C CYS A 352 -4.17 -1.35 -7.00
N SER A 353 -5.03 -1.31 -8.02
CA SER A 353 -5.96 -0.20 -8.24
C SER A 353 -7.19 -0.33 -7.36
N HIS A 354 -7.47 0.69 -6.54
CA HIS A 354 -8.70 0.80 -5.75
C HIS A 354 -9.96 0.77 -6.64
N PHE A 355 -9.93 1.44 -7.80
CA PHE A 355 -11.08 1.50 -8.72
C PHE A 355 -11.33 0.18 -9.47
N MET A 356 -10.33 -0.70 -9.58
CA MET A 356 -10.50 -2.07 -10.06
C MET A 356 -10.93 -2.95 -8.88
N ARG A 357 -12.23 -2.91 -8.56
CA ARG A 357 -12.79 -3.73 -7.48
C ARG A 357 -12.61 -5.22 -7.76
N ASP A 358 -12.67 -6.03 -6.70
CA ASP A 358 -12.45 -7.47 -6.78
C ASP A 358 -13.44 -8.18 -7.73
N ASP A 359 -14.71 -7.79 -7.68
CA ASP A 359 -15.74 -8.33 -8.57
C ASP A 359 -15.42 -8.07 -10.06
N LEU A 360 -14.95 -6.87 -10.39
CA LEU A 360 -14.54 -6.50 -11.75
C LEU A 360 -13.27 -7.22 -12.19
N PHE A 361 -12.30 -7.36 -11.29
CA PHE A 361 -11.06 -8.06 -11.58
C PHE A 361 -11.29 -9.55 -11.85
N ARG A 362 -12.13 -10.20 -11.04
CA ARG A 362 -12.53 -11.60 -11.23
C ARG A 362 -13.32 -11.79 -12.53
N GLN A 363 -14.25 -10.88 -12.85
CA GLN A 363 -14.96 -10.93 -14.12
C GLN A 363 -14.00 -10.83 -15.32
N MET A 364 -13.05 -9.89 -15.28
CA MET A 364 -12.02 -9.72 -16.30
C MET A 364 -11.18 -10.99 -16.48
N LEU A 365 -10.76 -11.64 -15.37
CA LEU A 365 -10.00 -12.90 -15.42
C LEU A 365 -10.82 -14.04 -16.04
N HIS A 366 -12.10 -14.15 -15.69
CA HIS A 366 -13.01 -15.11 -16.29
C HIS A 366 -13.12 -14.90 -17.82
N ASP A 367 -13.30 -13.66 -18.25
CA ASP A 367 -13.41 -13.33 -19.68
C ASP A 367 -12.09 -13.58 -20.42
N ALA A 368 -10.94 -13.31 -19.81
CA ALA A 368 -9.62 -13.61 -20.35
C ALA A 368 -9.41 -15.12 -20.52
N ALA A 369 -9.78 -15.91 -19.51
CA ALA A 369 -9.67 -17.38 -19.57
C ALA A 369 -10.56 -17.99 -20.65
N LYS A 370 -11.80 -17.50 -20.78
CA LYS A 370 -12.72 -17.90 -21.86
C LYS A 370 -12.11 -17.62 -23.23
N ASP A 371 -11.57 -16.42 -23.45
CA ASP A 371 -10.98 -16.04 -24.73
C ASP A 371 -9.64 -16.77 -25.00
N ALA A 372 -8.93 -17.21 -23.95
CA ALA A 372 -7.75 -18.05 -24.07
C ALA A 372 -8.09 -19.52 -24.34
N GLY A 373 -9.35 -19.94 -24.17
CA GLY A 373 -9.78 -21.32 -24.30
C GLY A 373 -9.28 -22.21 -23.15
N VAL A 374 -9.03 -21.65 -21.96
CA VAL A 374 -8.53 -22.37 -20.79
C VAL A 374 -9.48 -22.23 -19.60
N ARG A 375 -9.28 -23.06 -18.61
CA ARG A 375 -9.93 -22.95 -17.30
C ARG A 375 -8.87 -22.61 -16.23
N LEU A 376 -9.28 -21.88 -15.23
CA LEU A 376 -8.42 -21.51 -14.10
C LEU A 376 -8.85 -22.28 -12.85
N ARG A 377 -7.90 -23.00 -12.25
CA ARG A 377 -8.07 -23.59 -10.94
C ARG A 377 -7.43 -22.67 -9.92
N GLN A 378 -8.22 -21.98 -9.11
CA GLN A 378 -7.71 -21.09 -8.09
C GLN A 378 -7.00 -21.89 -6.99
N ILE A 379 -5.78 -21.50 -6.66
CA ILE A 379 -4.98 -22.03 -5.55
C ILE A 379 -5.15 -21.11 -4.35
N GLU A 380 -4.88 -19.80 -4.56
CA GLU A 380 -5.03 -18.78 -3.53
C GLU A 380 -5.73 -17.53 -4.10
N GLY A 381 -6.48 -16.84 -3.24
CA GLY A 381 -6.96 -15.47 -3.44
C GLY A 381 -6.55 -14.69 -2.20
N ARG A 382 -5.80 -13.60 -2.38
CA ARG A 382 -5.18 -12.84 -1.30
C ARG A 382 -5.36 -11.34 -1.51
N GLN A 383 -5.09 -10.59 -0.47
CA GLN A 383 -5.12 -9.13 -0.44
C GLN A 383 -3.74 -8.61 -0.02
N GLN A 384 -3.66 -7.36 0.39
CA GLN A 384 -2.46 -6.78 0.96
C GLN A 384 -2.03 -7.48 2.26
N SER A 385 -0.75 -7.36 2.58
CA SER A 385 -0.16 -7.86 3.82
C SER A 385 -0.88 -7.29 5.07
N PRO A 386 -0.96 -8.05 6.18
CA PRO A 386 -1.70 -7.64 7.38
C PRO A 386 -1.25 -6.32 8.02
N ASP A 387 -0.03 -5.87 7.79
CA ASP A 387 0.44 -4.56 8.22
C ASP A 387 -0.23 -3.38 7.49
N HIS A 388 -0.99 -3.68 6.42
CA HIS A 388 -1.88 -2.78 5.71
C HIS A 388 -3.34 -3.17 6.02
N PRO A 389 -3.85 -2.92 7.25
CA PRO A 389 -5.13 -3.44 7.68
C PRO A 389 -6.30 -2.93 6.84
N ILE A 390 -7.29 -3.79 6.66
CA ILE A 390 -8.53 -3.48 5.96
C ILE A 390 -9.62 -3.23 7.00
N LEU A 391 -10.13 -2.00 7.03
CA LEU A 391 -11.35 -1.69 7.78
C LEU A 391 -12.58 -2.03 6.94
N TRP A 392 -13.44 -2.90 7.42
CA TRP A 392 -14.61 -3.38 6.69
C TRP A 392 -15.63 -2.29 6.35
N ASN A 393 -15.67 -1.24 7.16
CA ASN A 393 -16.51 -0.07 6.97
C ASN A 393 -15.85 1.07 6.18
N VAL A 394 -14.58 0.90 5.76
CA VAL A 394 -13.79 1.84 4.95
C VAL A 394 -13.24 1.11 3.72
N PRO A 395 -14.03 0.99 2.64
CA PRO A 395 -13.65 0.23 1.44
C PRO A 395 -12.34 0.72 0.80
N GLU A 396 -12.00 1.98 1.01
CA GLU A 396 -10.77 2.62 0.51
C GLU A 396 -9.50 1.98 1.07
N THR A 397 -9.59 1.30 2.21
CA THR A 397 -8.47 0.56 2.80
C THR A 397 -8.19 -0.77 2.11
N ASN A 398 -9.13 -1.28 1.28
CA ASN A 398 -8.98 -2.53 0.52
C ASN A 398 -8.67 -2.21 -0.95
N TYR A 399 -7.42 -2.33 -1.37
CA TYR A 399 -6.99 -1.93 -2.71
C TYR A 399 -6.23 -3.00 -3.50
N LEU A 400 -5.63 -4.00 -2.84
CA LEU A 400 -4.82 -5.02 -3.50
C LEU A 400 -5.61 -6.30 -3.72
N LYS A 401 -5.57 -6.82 -4.93
CA LYS A 401 -6.07 -8.15 -5.33
C LYS A 401 -4.90 -8.96 -5.85
N PHE A 402 -4.75 -10.16 -5.35
CA PHE A 402 -3.78 -11.15 -5.80
C PHE A 402 -4.48 -12.49 -5.98
N TYR A 403 -4.30 -13.10 -7.13
CA TYR A 403 -4.79 -14.44 -7.41
C TYR A 403 -3.68 -15.33 -7.94
N LEU A 404 -3.63 -16.55 -7.44
CA LEU A 404 -2.74 -17.60 -7.90
C LEU A 404 -3.59 -18.75 -8.47
N PHE A 405 -3.32 -19.09 -9.73
CA PHE A 405 -4.06 -20.12 -10.46
C PHE A 405 -3.15 -21.19 -11.04
N GLN A 406 -3.71 -22.37 -11.26
CA GLN A 406 -3.23 -23.35 -12.22
C GLN A 406 -4.10 -23.27 -13.47
N VAL A 407 -3.47 -23.24 -14.66
CA VAL A 407 -4.14 -23.30 -15.97
C VAL A 407 -4.46 -24.77 -16.28
N VAL A 408 -5.73 -25.09 -16.60
CA VAL A 408 -6.22 -26.45 -16.84
C VAL A 408 -7.10 -26.56 -18.09
#